data_1693f8f5a90e5a1d0ce38aa86fa75171
#
_entry.id   1693f8f5a90e5a1d0ce38aa86fa75171
#
_cell.length_a   1.000
_cell.length_b   1.000
_cell.length_c   1.000
_cell.angle_alpha   90.00
_cell.angle_beta   90.00
_cell.angle_gamma   90.00
#
_symmetry.space_group_name_H-M   'P 1'
#
loop_
_entity.id
_entity.type
_entity.pdbx_description
1 polymer ?
#
loop_
_entity_poly.entity_id
_entity_poly.type
_entity_poly.pdbx_seq_one_letter_code
_entity_poly.pdbx_strand_id
1 'polypeptide(L)'
;MTKQVTVEVAEDAVRKFGGDEARFGREMYETAVVKWYDEGRISSGKGAELLGISRAEFLELLFRHKVSPFQYTAEELVEELKGV
;
A
#
# COMPACT_ATOMS: atom_id res chain seq x y z
N MET A 1 -1.78 14.79 -8.89
CA MET A 1 -0.68 14.70 -9.86
C MET A 1 0.24 13.54 -9.53
N THR A 2 0.76 12.90 -10.53
CA THR A 2 1.68 11.78 -10.34
C THR A 2 3.10 12.18 -10.71
N LYS A 3 4.06 11.46 -10.18
CA LYS A 3 5.47 11.70 -10.43
C LYS A 3 6.15 10.35 -10.69
N GLN A 4 7.02 10.31 -11.66
CA GLN A 4 7.80 9.10 -11.90
C GLN A 4 9.05 9.11 -11.04
N VAL A 5 9.35 7.97 -10.44
CA VAL A 5 10.56 7.77 -9.66
C VAL A 5 11.28 6.57 -10.25
N THR A 6 12.57 6.73 -10.55
CA THR A 6 13.36 5.65 -11.13
C THR A 6 14.21 5.02 -10.03
N VAL A 7 14.10 3.71 -9.90
CA VAL A 7 14.86 2.94 -8.92
C VAL A 7 15.58 1.82 -9.65
N GLU A 8 16.87 1.66 -9.40
CA GLU A 8 17.64 0.56 -9.95
C GLU A 8 17.47 -0.66 -9.07
N VAL A 9 17.12 -1.78 -9.69
CA VAL A 9 16.94 -3.06 -9.00
C VAL A 9 17.64 -4.17 -9.76
N ALA A 10 17.96 -5.26 -9.05
CA ALA A 10 18.56 -6.42 -9.69
C ALA A 10 17.61 -7.03 -10.70
N GLU A 11 18.12 -7.45 -11.84
CA GLU A 11 17.30 -8.00 -12.92
C GLU A 11 16.53 -9.25 -12.50
N ASP A 12 17.14 -10.12 -11.71
CA ASP A 12 16.48 -11.34 -11.24
C ASP A 12 15.34 -11.05 -10.27
N ALA A 13 15.39 -9.92 -9.56
CA ALA A 13 14.28 -9.51 -8.69
C ALA A 13 13.02 -9.20 -9.51
N VAL A 14 13.19 -8.54 -10.64
CA VAL A 14 12.06 -8.22 -11.53
C VAL A 14 11.42 -9.51 -12.03
N ARG A 15 12.24 -10.47 -12.46
CA ARG A 15 11.74 -11.75 -12.96
C ARG A 15 11.03 -12.56 -11.88
N LYS A 16 11.57 -12.54 -10.68
CA LYS A 16 11.04 -13.35 -9.57
C LYS A 16 9.75 -12.79 -8.99
N PHE A 17 9.65 -11.48 -8.85
CA PHE A 17 8.57 -10.86 -8.09
C PHE A 17 7.51 -10.16 -8.93
N GLY A 18 7.78 -9.80 -10.15
CA GLY A 18 6.80 -9.07 -10.95
C GLY A 18 6.61 -9.63 -12.35
N GLY A 19 7.64 -10.20 -12.90
CA GLY A 19 7.64 -10.71 -14.26
C GLY A 19 7.99 -9.65 -15.30
N ASP A 20 7.49 -8.43 -15.15
CA ASP A 20 7.82 -7.31 -16.00
C ASP A 20 8.01 -6.04 -15.16
N GLU A 21 8.59 -5.03 -15.75
CA GLU A 21 8.94 -3.80 -15.04
C GLU A 21 7.72 -3.07 -14.49
N ALA A 22 6.63 -3.01 -15.24
CA ALA A 22 5.43 -2.31 -14.80
C ALA A 22 4.80 -2.99 -13.60
N ARG A 23 4.69 -4.31 -13.64
CA ARG A 23 4.13 -5.09 -12.53
C ARG A 23 5.03 -5.03 -11.31
N PHE A 24 6.33 -5.13 -11.52
CA PHE A 24 7.30 -5.04 -10.44
C PHE A 24 7.22 -3.66 -9.75
N GLY A 25 7.17 -2.59 -10.53
CA GLY A 25 7.05 -1.24 -10.00
C GLY A 25 5.77 -1.06 -9.20
N ARG A 26 4.66 -1.58 -9.70
CA ARG A 26 3.38 -1.52 -8.99
C ARG A 26 3.44 -2.27 -7.67
N GLU A 27 3.99 -3.46 -7.69
CA GLU A 27 4.12 -4.28 -6.48
C GLU A 27 5.02 -3.62 -5.46
N MET A 28 6.12 -3.02 -5.89
CA MET A 28 7.00 -2.26 -5.01
C MET A 28 6.25 -1.13 -4.32
N TYR A 29 5.47 -0.37 -5.07
CA TYR A 29 4.73 0.75 -4.53
C TYR A 29 3.65 0.28 -3.54
N GLU A 30 2.91 -0.77 -3.91
CA GLU A 30 1.91 -1.36 -3.01
C GLU A 30 2.56 -1.81 -1.70
N THR A 31 3.69 -2.49 -1.79
CA THR A 31 4.41 -2.96 -0.61
C THR A 31 4.87 -1.80 0.27
N ALA A 32 5.38 -0.73 -0.34
CA ALA A 32 5.81 0.45 0.40
C ALA A 32 4.63 1.11 1.12
N VAL A 33 3.50 1.28 0.43
CA VAL A 33 2.32 1.90 1.01
C VAL A 33 1.77 1.07 2.17
N VAL A 34 1.72 -0.25 1.99
CA VAL A 34 1.29 -1.16 3.06
C VAL A 34 2.22 -1.04 4.28
N LYS A 35 3.51 -0.97 4.04
CA LYS A 35 4.49 -0.81 5.13
C LYS A 35 4.31 0.51 5.86
N TRP A 36 4.07 1.59 5.13
CA TRP A 36 3.81 2.89 5.75
C TRP A 36 2.58 2.86 6.63
N TYR A 37 1.54 2.15 6.17
CA TYR A 37 0.34 1.95 6.99
C TYR A 37 0.67 1.13 8.24
N ASP A 38 1.38 0.03 8.08
CA ASP A 38 1.77 -0.86 9.18
C ASP A 38 2.58 -0.12 10.24
N GLU A 39 3.40 0.84 9.80
CA GLU A 39 4.20 1.67 10.71
C GLU A 39 3.42 2.84 11.32
N GLY A 40 2.15 2.97 11.00
CA GLY A 40 1.33 4.06 11.52
C GLY A 40 1.59 5.42 10.89
N ARG A 41 2.25 5.44 9.73
CA ARG A 41 2.61 6.69 9.04
C ARG A 41 1.48 7.26 8.20
N ILE A 42 0.54 6.43 7.79
CA ILE A 42 -0.62 6.83 6.99
C ILE A 42 -1.86 6.06 7.44
N SER A 43 -3.03 6.62 7.17
CA SER A 43 -4.31 5.94 7.41
C SER A 43 -4.63 5.00 6.25
N SER A 44 -5.62 4.13 6.43
CA SER A 44 -6.08 3.26 5.35
C SER A 44 -6.71 4.07 4.21
N GLY A 45 -7.40 5.15 4.54
CA GLY A 45 -7.95 6.05 3.52
C GLY A 45 -6.86 6.68 2.67
N LYS A 46 -5.77 7.12 3.31
CA LYS A 46 -4.63 7.68 2.60
C LYS A 46 -3.92 6.61 1.76
N GLY A 47 -3.77 5.41 2.30
CA GLY A 47 -3.18 4.30 1.55
C GLY A 47 -3.97 4.00 0.29
N ALA A 48 -5.29 3.92 0.40
CA ALA A 48 -6.16 3.69 -0.76
C ALA A 48 -6.02 4.82 -1.78
N GLU A 49 -5.99 6.07 -1.32
CA GLU A 49 -5.81 7.23 -2.18
C GLU A 49 -4.50 7.17 -2.95
N LEU A 50 -3.40 6.87 -2.26
CA LEU A 50 -2.08 6.78 -2.88
C LEU A 50 -2.03 5.72 -3.98
N LEU A 51 -2.74 4.62 -3.79
CA LEU A 51 -2.77 3.52 -4.76
C LEU A 51 -3.88 3.66 -5.80
N GLY A 52 -4.77 4.64 -5.64
CA GLY A 52 -5.89 4.83 -6.57
C GLY A 52 -6.91 3.70 -6.52
N ILE A 53 -7.11 3.11 -5.35
CA ILE A 53 -8.05 2.00 -5.15
C ILE A 53 -9.05 2.37 -4.05
N SER A 54 -10.10 1.56 -3.91
CA SER A 54 -11.08 1.76 -2.85
C SER A 54 -10.51 1.34 -1.50
N ARG A 55 -11.13 1.79 -0.41
CA ARG A 55 -10.73 1.36 0.93
C ARG A 55 -10.92 -0.14 1.12
N ALA A 56 -12.00 -0.68 0.56
CA ALA A 56 -12.24 -2.12 0.63
C ALA A 56 -11.10 -2.89 -0.05
N GLU A 57 -10.68 -2.42 -1.24
CA GLU A 57 -9.55 -3.02 -1.95
C GLU A 57 -8.24 -2.88 -1.16
N PHE A 58 -8.06 -1.74 -0.48
CA PHE A 58 -6.88 -1.55 0.35
C PHE A 58 -6.87 -2.51 1.53
N LEU A 59 -8.01 -2.75 2.17
CA LEU A 59 -8.11 -3.71 3.26
C LEU A 59 -7.78 -5.12 2.78
N GLU A 60 -8.25 -5.50 1.58
CA GLU A 60 -7.89 -6.79 0.98
C GLU A 60 -6.38 -6.89 0.75
N LEU A 61 -5.76 -5.78 0.31
CA LEU A 61 -4.32 -5.73 0.11
C LEU A 61 -3.58 -5.95 1.42
N LEU A 62 -4.05 -5.34 2.51
CA LEU A 62 -3.47 -5.54 3.84
C LEU A 62 -3.53 -7.01 4.25
N PHE A 63 -4.65 -7.68 4.03
CA PHE A 63 -4.77 -9.10 4.32
C PHE A 63 -3.76 -9.93 3.52
N ARG A 64 -3.59 -9.61 2.24
CA ARG A 64 -2.61 -10.32 1.41
C ARG A 64 -1.19 -10.14 1.91
N HIS A 65 -0.88 -8.99 2.50
CA HIS A 65 0.42 -8.70 3.08
C HIS A 65 0.52 -9.11 4.55
N LYS A 66 -0.51 -9.76 5.08
CA LYS A 66 -0.57 -10.23 6.47
C LYS A 66 -0.44 -9.09 7.49
N VAL A 67 -0.98 -7.93 7.14
CA VAL A 67 -1.03 -6.77 8.02
C VAL A 67 -2.44 -6.67 8.60
N SER A 68 -2.52 -6.56 9.92
CA SER A 68 -3.81 -6.49 10.59
C SER A 68 -4.44 -5.10 10.42
N PRO A 69 -5.68 -5.01 9.93
CA PRO A 69 -6.39 -3.74 9.86
C PRO A 69 -6.85 -3.22 11.22
N PHE A 70 -6.63 -3.99 12.28
CA PHE A 70 -7.03 -3.64 13.64
C PHE A 70 -5.90 -2.99 14.46
N GLN A 71 -4.85 -2.53 13.80
CA GLN A 71 -3.76 -1.82 14.46
C GLN A 71 -4.05 -0.33 14.64
N TYR A 72 -5.32 0.03 14.62
CA TYR A 72 -5.74 1.42 14.78
C TYR A 72 -5.64 1.88 16.22
N THR A 73 -5.18 3.12 16.42
CA THR A 73 -5.43 3.83 17.66
C THR A 73 -6.90 4.21 17.68
N ALA A 74 -7.42 4.59 18.86
CA ALA A 74 -8.81 5.04 18.97
C ALA A 74 -9.09 6.22 18.04
N GLU A 75 -8.15 7.15 17.92
CA GLU A 75 -8.27 8.31 17.04
C GLU A 75 -8.33 7.90 15.57
N GLU A 76 -7.46 7.00 15.16
CA GLU A 76 -7.45 6.50 13.79
C GLU A 76 -8.75 5.80 13.44
N LEU A 77 -9.29 5.02 14.36
CA LEU A 77 -10.54 4.31 14.14
C LEU A 77 -11.70 5.30 13.96
N VAL A 78 -11.74 6.35 14.76
CA VAL A 78 -12.76 7.40 14.63
C VAL A 78 -12.63 8.09 13.27
N GLU A 79 -11.42 8.40 12.86
CA GLU A 79 -11.14 9.02 11.57
C GLU A 79 -11.61 8.13 10.42
N GLU A 80 -11.34 6.83 10.49
CA GLU A 80 -11.77 5.86 9.48
C GLU A 80 -13.30 5.79 9.39
N LEU A 81 -13.98 5.81 10.52
CA LEU A 81 -15.44 5.76 10.55
C LEU A 81 -16.06 7.02 9.96
N LYS A 82 -15.42 8.17 10.13
CA LYS A 82 -15.88 9.43 9.54
C LYS A 82 -15.72 9.47 8.04
N GLY A 83 -14.76 8.74 7.51
CA GLY A 83 -14.49 8.70 6.08
C GLY A 83 -15.38 7.75 5.28
N VAL A 84 -16.33 7.14 5.93
CA VAL A 84 -17.24 6.17 5.28
C VAL A 84 -18.46 6.87 4.69
#